data_082b07b6e841953e14a5bed58a6c4887
#
_entry.id   082b07b6e841953e14a5bed58a6c4887
#
_cell.length_a   1.000
_cell.length_b   1.000
_cell.length_c   1.000
_cell.angle_alpha   90.00
_cell.angle_beta   90.00
_cell.angle_gamma   90.00
#
_symmetry.space_group_name_H-M   'P 1'
#
loop_
_entity.id
_entity.type
_entity.pdbx_description
1 polymer ?
#
loop_
_entity_poly.entity_id
_entity_poly.type
_entity_poly.pdbx_seq_one_letter_code
_entity_poly.pdbx_strand_id
1 'polypeptide(L)'
;MLHLWRIALLASTSFVAATALAESPESTGDPAAFVEPSQLRAAVPKIHLKDAVQEALQREIRIAVATAQLQRAEALVTRARSGWLPSVIGHASYVRLDDDRVLPSGGIAAARDQLHADLTVNVPLVAIKSWYETARAGDAVEAAKLDQEQVRRRVALATAQAYLTVIAQHRSLDVQTRALENAEAHRNYAHTRFAGGIGNQIDDVRASQEVETSRAALVRTRASLYSAQEALGVLVGRDSPLDAADEDVTLAAPPTLDRALAEVPALRADVRANAARAGASERTVDNNWAEYAPLLTAQGMPFFHEPATFTQPTTGWQVQVLLTVPFYDSGARSALIDQRRAGLEQDRAQLAASLRQARSEVRVALSSVEQADASLAASQRASELAAQALQMANVAYEAGASTNLEVIDAERRARDAATTVVVAEDAARQARLDLLAASGRFL
;
A
#
# COMPACT_ATOMS: atom_id res chain seq x y z
N MET A 1 -48.85 -7.97 -22.13
CA MET A 1 -49.09 -9.41 -22.35
C MET A 1 -47.75 -10.08 -22.27
N LEU A 2 -47.35 -10.50 -21.10
CA LEU A 2 -47.57 -11.82 -20.47
C LEU A 2 -46.83 -12.96 -21.19
N HIS A 3 -45.75 -13.41 -20.62
CA HIS A 3 -45.43 -14.74 -20.08
C HIS A 3 -43.93 -14.81 -19.80
N LEU A 4 -43.42 -14.72 -18.55
CA LEU A 4 -43.33 -15.79 -17.53
C LEU A 4 -42.59 -17.06 -18.02
N TRP A 5 -41.33 -17.21 -17.60
CA TRP A 5 -40.79 -18.54 -17.31
C TRP A 5 -40.03 -18.51 -15.99
N ARG A 6 -40.68 -19.09 -14.96
CA ARG A 6 -40.08 -19.53 -13.70
C ARG A 6 -39.59 -20.95 -13.90
N ILE A 7 -38.35 -21.23 -13.49
CA ILE A 7 -37.91 -22.58 -13.16
C ILE A 7 -37.40 -22.55 -11.72
N ALA A 8 -38.24 -23.12 -10.84
CA ALA A 8 -37.90 -23.48 -9.48
C ALA A 8 -37.37 -24.92 -9.48
N LEU A 9 -36.16 -25.15 -8.94
CA LEU A 9 -35.69 -26.48 -8.62
C LEU A 9 -35.61 -26.59 -7.09
N LEU A 10 -36.57 -27.32 -6.52
CA LEU A 10 -36.57 -27.83 -5.15
C LEU A 10 -35.64 -29.04 -5.11
N ALA A 11 -34.60 -29.01 -4.30
CA ALA A 11 -33.86 -30.17 -3.84
C ALA A 11 -34.03 -30.26 -2.33
N SER A 12 -34.94 -31.14 -1.91
CA SER A 12 -35.10 -31.63 -0.54
C SER A 12 -33.99 -32.62 -0.22
N THR A 13 -33.12 -32.31 0.75
CA THR A 13 -32.22 -33.30 1.38
C THR A 13 -32.67 -33.54 2.82
N SER A 14 -33.15 -34.72 3.05
CA SER A 14 -33.55 -35.29 4.34
C SER A 14 -32.34 -35.42 5.26
N PHE A 15 -32.42 -34.82 6.45
CA PHE A 15 -31.44 -34.98 7.51
C PHE A 15 -31.80 -36.22 8.34
N VAL A 16 -31.04 -37.30 8.21
CA VAL A 16 -31.11 -38.43 9.11
C VAL A 16 -30.14 -38.19 10.26
N ALA A 17 -30.66 -37.96 11.45
CA ALA A 17 -29.90 -37.94 12.68
C ALA A 17 -29.56 -39.33 13.13
N ALA A 18 -28.29 -39.71 13.04
CA ALA A 18 -27.75 -40.88 13.71
C ALA A 18 -27.09 -40.49 15.02
N THR A 19 -27.76 -40.75 16.14
CA THR A 19 -27.18 -40.71 17.48
C THR A 19 -26.25 -41.90 17.67
N ALA A 20 -24.95 -41.68 17.58
CA ALA A 20 -23.94 -42.61 18.04
C ALA A 20 -23.44 -42.14 19.40
N LEU A 21 -23.77 -42.89 20.44
CA LEU A 21 -23.11 -42.88 21.74
C LEU A 21 -21.67 -43.36 21.56
N ALA A 22 -20.71 -42.44 21.61
CA ALA A 22 -19.28 -42.80 21.69
C ALA A 22 -18.84 -42.69 23.14
N GLU A 23 -18.49 -43.82 23.74
CA GLU A 23 -17.75 -43.92 24.98
C GLU A 23 -16.45 -43.13 24.89
N SER A 24 -16.23 -42.28 25.92
CA SER A 24 -14.97 -41.55 26.09
C SER A 24 -13.89 -42.54 26.56
N PRO A 25 -12.74 -42.66 25.91
CA PRO A 25 -11.60 -43.30 26.53
C PRO A 25 -11.00 -42.36 27.59
N GLU A 26 -10.92 -42.84 28.82
CA GLU A 26 -10.13 -42.23 29.89
C GLU A 26 -8.66 -42.13 29.41
N SER A 27 -8.28 -40.90 29.06
CA SER A 27 -6.89 -40.52 28.80
C SER A 27 -6.20 -40.23 30.15
N THR A 28 -5.57 -41.25 30.74
CA THR A 28 -4.47 -41.08 31.69
C THR A 28 -3.24 -40.59 30.95
N GLY A 29 -3.26 -39.35 30.47
CA GLY A 29 -2.12 -38.63 29.88
C GLY A 29 -1.54 -37.71 30.94
N ASP A 30 -0.28 -37.95 31.25
CA ASP A 30 0.59 -37.13 32.08
C ASP A 30 0.48 -35.64 31.72
N PRO A 31 0.06 -34.74 32.63
CA PRO A 31 -0.06 -33.33 32.31
C PRO A 31 1.30 -32.66 32.45
N ALA A 32 2.13 -32.68 31.45
CA ALA A 32 3.24 -31.74 31.20
C ALA A 32 4.38 -32.33 30.39
N ALA A 33 4.07 -32.82 29.19
CA ALA A 33 5.04 -32.71 28.15
C ALA A 33 4.82 -31.36 27.45
N PHE A 34 5.32 -30.28 28.08
CA PHE A 34 5.50 -29.01 27.40
C PHE A 34 6.50 -29.29 26.26
N VAL A 35 5.99 -29.58 25.07
CA VAL A 35 6.83 -29.67 23.87
C VAL A 35 7.45 -28.28 23.71
N GLU A 36 8.74 -28.17 24.02
CA GLU A 36 9.49 -26.95 23.73
C GLU A 36 9.32 -26.60 22.27
N PRO A 37 8.87 -25.40 21.93
CA PRO A 37 8.69 -24.97 20.54
C PRO A 37 10.00 -24.86 19.72
N SER A 38 11.14 -25.17 20.34
CA SER A 38 12.47 -24.96 19.80
C SER A 38 12.89 -25.95 18.70
N GLN A 39 12.18 -27.05 18.50
CA GLN A 39 12.62 -28.10 17.57
C GLN A 39 12.05 -27.98 16.14
N LEU A 40 11.18 -27.01 15.85
CA LEU A 40 10.54 -26.84 14.52
C LEU A 40 10.90 -25.53 13.79
N ARG A 41 11.81 -24.71 14.31
CA ARG A 41 12.21 -23.48 13.61
C ARG A 41 13.44 -23.74 12.75
N ALA A 42 13.23 -23.96 11.45
CA ALA A 42 14.25 -23.71 10.44
C ALA A 42 14.82 -22.29 10.68
N ALA A 43 16.13 -22.13 10.54
CA ALA A 43 16.77 -20.82 10.69
C ALA A 43 16.09 -19.83 9.75
N VAL A 44 15.57 -18.73 10.31
CA VAL A 44 14.91 -17.67 9.52
C VAL A 44 15.95 -17.10 8.54
N PRO A 45 15.68 -17.05 7.24
CA PRO A 45 16.63 -16.57 6.25
C PRO A 45 16.94 -15.09 6.48
N LYS A 46 18.23 -14.74 6.45
CA LYS A 46 18.70 -13.36 6.59
C LYS A 46 18.74 -12.64 5.24
N ILE A 47 18.40 -11.37 5.25
CA ILE A 47 18.41 -10.50 4.07
C ILE A 47 19.10 -9.18 4.41
N HIS A 48 19.82 -8.57 3.46
CA HIS A 48 20.36 -7.21 3.61
C HIS A 48 19.28 -6.16 3.30
N LEU A 49 19.41 -4.97 3.90
CA LEU A 49 18.43 -3.86 3.71
C LEU A 49 18.22 -3.54 2.23
N LYS A 50 19.32 -3.44 1.46
CA LYS A 50 19.24 -3.13 0.03
C LYS A 50 18.45 -4.20 -0.75
N ASP A 51 18.70 -5.46 -0.46
CA ASP A 51 18.04 -6.59 -1.13
C ASP A 51 16.57 -6.69 -0.71
N ALA A 52 16.27 -6.46 0.58
CA ALA A 52 14.90 -6.43 1.09
C ALA A 52 14.06 -5.34 0.39
N VAL A 53 14.61 -4.12 0.27
CA VAL A 53 13.93 -3.03 -0.45
C VAL A 53 13.78 -3.36 -1.93
N GLN A 54 14.82 -3.90 -2.58
CA GLN A 54 14.76 -4.26 -3.99
C GLN A 54 13.74 -5.37 -4.26
N GLU A 55 13.68 -6.39 -3.43
CA GLU A 55 12.73 -7.48 -3.55
C GLU A 55 11.30 -7.00 -3.28
N ALA A 56 11.07 -6.17 -2.26
CA ALA A 56 9.79 -5.54 -1.98
C ALA A 56 9.30 -4.72 -3.18
N LEU A 57 10.19 -3.95 -3.84
CA LEU A 57 9.84 -3.17 -5.03
C LEU A 57 9.46 -4.04 -6.25
N GLN A 58 9.79 -5.32 -6.25
CA GLN A 58 9.44 -6.26 -7.32
C GLN A 58 8.19 -7.08 -7.00
N ARG A 59 7.96 -7.45 -5.74
CA ARG A 59 6.94 -8.43 -5.34
C ARG A 59 5.73 -7.85 -4.61
N GLU A 60 5.86 -6.65 -4.03
CA GLU A 60 4.79 -6.09 -3.20
C GLU A 60 3.53 -5.78 -4.01
N ILE A 61 2.39 -6.32 -3.57
CA ILE A 61 1.09 -6.26 -4.28
C ILE A 61 0.65 -4.82 -4.56
N ARG A 62 0.93 -3.86 -3.65
CA ARG A 62 0.60 -2.44 -3.84
C ARG A 62 1.24 -1.84 -5.09
N ILE A 63 2.44 -2.32 -5.47
CA ILE A 63 3.12 -1.89 -6.69
C ILE A 63 2.44 -2.48 -7.93
N ALA A 64 2.02 -3.75 -7.86
CA ALA A 64 1.24 -4.37 -8.94
C ALA A 64 -0.08 -3.62 -9.17
N VAL A 65 -0.79 -3.22 -8.09
CA VAL A 65 -2.00 -2.39 -8.17
C VAL A 65 -1.72 -1.04 -8.83
N ALA A 66 -0.65 -0.35 -8.42
CA ALA A 66 -0.27 0.94 -9.01
C ALA A 66 0.13 0.80 -10.49
N THR A 67 0.79 -0.30 -10.86
CA THR A 67 1.12 -0.61 -12.25
C THR A 67 -0.14 -0.87 -13.09
N ALA A 68 -1.11 -1.61 -12.56
CA ALA A 68 -2.40 -1.83 -13.22
C ALA A 68 -3.19 -0.51 -13.39
N GLN A 69 -3.12 0.42 -12.42
CA GLN A 69 -3.71 1.75 -12.54
C GLN A 69 -3.06 2.57 -13.66
N LEU A 70 -1.72 2.52 -13.80
CA LEU A 70 -1.00 3.14 -14.91
C LEU A 70 -1.43 2.54 -16.25
N GLN A 71 -1.47 1.21 -16.39
CA GLN A 71 -1.94 0.53 -17.59
C GLN A 71 -3.38 0.92 -17.96
N ARG A 72 -4.24 1.07 -16.95
CA ARG A 72 -5.61 1.58 -17.15
C ARG A 72 -5.61 3.00 -17.72
N ALA A 73 -4.75 3.89 -17.22
CA ALA A 73 -4.63 5.25 -17.76
C ALA A 73 -4.11 5.24 -19.20
N GLU A 74 -3.15 4.39 -19.55
CA GLU A 74 -2.63 4.21 -20.90
C GLU A 74 -3.72 3.67 -21.85
N ALA A 75 -4.53 2.72 -21.40
CA ALA A 75 -5.67 2.23 -22.17
C ALA A 75 -6.72 3.32 -22.44
N LEU A 76 -6.92 4.26 -21.48
CA LEU A 76 -7.81 5.42 -21.68
C LEU A 76 -7.27 6.39 -22.76
N VAL A 77 -5.96 6.53 -22.93
CA VAL A 77 -5.37 7.26 -24.05
C VAL A 77 -5.72 6.61 -25.37
N THR A 78 -5.59 5.28 -25.46
CA THR A 78 -5.96 4.52 -26.67
C THR A 78 -7.44 4.67 -26.97
N ARG A 79 -8.30 4.61 -25.95
CA ARG A 79 -9.74 4.88 -26.09
C ARG A 79 -10.03 6.32 -26.56
N ALA A 80 -9.34 7.32 -26.00
CA ALA A 80 -9.52 8.70 -26.43
C ALA A 80 -9.09 8.91 -27.89
N ARG A 81 -8.00 8.25 -28.33
CA ARG A 81 -7.53 8.26 -29.72
C ARG A 81 -8.57 7.71 -30.69
N SER A 82 -9.34 6.70 -30.30
CA SER A 82 -10.38 6.13 -31.17
C SER A 82 -11.45 7.16 -31.58
N GLY A 83 -11.60 8.27 -30.85
CA GLY A 83 -12.54 9.34 -31.17
C GLY A 83 -12.18 10.16 -32.44
N TRP A 84 -10.94 10.06 -32.95
CA TRP A 84 -10.50 10.72 -34.16
C TRP A 84 -9.87 9.76 -35.20
N LEU A 85 -9.86 8.45 -34.91
CA LEU A 85 -9.43 7.41 -35.84
C LEU A 85 -10.63 6.86 -36.62
N PRO A 86 -10.41 6.32 -37.82
CA PRO A 86 -11.45 5.64 -38.56
C PRO A 86 -12.10 4.49 -37.78
N SER A 87 -13.43 4.37 -37.84
CA SER A 87 -14.18 3.26 -37.31
C SER A 87 -15.00 2.56 -38.36
N VAL A 88 -15.16 1.25 -38.25
CA VAL A 88 -15.95 0.42 -39.17
C VAL A 88 -16.95 -0.35 -38.34
N ILE A 89 -18.24 -0.21 -38.67
CA ILE A 89 -19.35 -0.86 -37.95
C ILE A 89 -20.21 -1.57 -38.98
N GLY A 90 -20.49 -2.84 -38.80
CA GLY A 90 -21.44 -3.61 -39.61
C GLY A 90 -22.79 -3.70 -38.94
N HIS A 91 -23.86 -3.47 -39.70
CA HIS A 91 -25.21 -3.72 -39.24
C HIS A 91 -25.87 -4.77 -40.15
N ALA A 92 -26.66 -5.64 -39.60
CA ALA A 92 -27.54 -6.54 -40.30
C ALA A 92 -28.90 -6.58 -39.60
N SER A 93 -29.96 -6.45 -40.38
CA SER A 93 -31.31 -6.49 -39.83
C SER A 93 -32.21 -7.31 -40.74
N TYR A 94 -33.11 -8.10 -40.13
CA TYR A 94 -34.21 -8.75 -40.80
C TYR A 94 -35.48 -8.17 -40.23
N VAL A 95 -36.35 -7.69 -41.14
CA VAL A 95 -37.66 -7.11 -40.78
C VAL A 95 -38.73 -7.90 -41.50
N ARG A 96 -39.73 -8.36 -40.73
CA ARG A 96 -40.93 -8.97 -41.29
C ARG A 96 -42.13 -8.11 -40.97
N LEU A 97 -42.78 -7.63 -42.03
CA LEU A 97 -44.06 -6.89 -41.98
C LEU A 97 -45.24 -7.85 -41.95
N ASP A 98 -46.41 -7.34 -41.61
CA ASP A 98 -47.70 -8.05 -41.72
C ASP A 98 -48.04 -8.38 -43.18
N ASP A 99 -47.75 -7.48 -44.13
CA ASP A 99 -47.98 -7.64 -45.57
C ASP A 99 -47.06 -6.74 -46.39
N ASP A 100 -46.96 -6.97 -47.74
CA ASP A 100 -46.26 -6.11 -48.65
C ASP A 100 -46.86 -4.69 -48.70
N ARG A 101 -46.05 -3.66 -48.67
CA ARG A 101 -46.47 -2.26 -48.87
C ARG A 101 -46.40 -1.93 -50.37
N VAL A 102 -47.57 -1.91 -51.00
CA VAL A 102 -47.65 -1.70 -52.46
C VAL A 102 -48.00 -0.23 -52.76
N LEU A 103 -47.31 0.32 -53.77
CA LEU A 103 -47.63 1.65 -54.29
C LEU A 103 -48.92 1.62 -55.13
N PRO A 104 -49.63 2.76 -55.28
CA PRO A 104 -50.80 2.86 -56.17
C PRO A 104 -50.51 2.50 -57.63
N SER A 105 -49.21 2.58 -58.05
CA SER A 105 -48.70 2.19 -59.37
C SER A 105 -48.42 0.69 -59.51
N GLY A 106 -48.69 -0.15 -58.48
CA GLY A 106 -48.44 -1.59 -58.48
C GLY A 106 -47.03 -2.04 -58.12
N GLY A 107 -46.11 -1.10 -57.83
CA GLY A 107 -44.74 -1.45 -57.39
C GLY A 107 -44.65 -1.74 -55.89
N ILE A 108 -43.80 -2.65 -55.45
CA ILE A 108 -43.52 -2.93 -54.05
C ILE A 108 -42.62 -1.81 -53.47
N ALA A 109 -43.18 -1.05 -52.54
CA ALA A 109 -42.43 -0.02 -51.79
C ALA A 109 -41.61 -0.64 -50.62
N ALA A 110 -42.18 -1.64 -49.92
CA ALA A 110 -41.49 -2.42 -48.94
C ALA A 110 -42.04 -3.85 -48.95
N ALA A 111 -41.19 -4.83 -49.10
CA ALA A 111 -41.57 -6.23 -49.08
C ALA A 111 -41.88 -6.70 -47.66
N ARG A 112 -42.71 -7.73 -47.53
CA ARG A 112 -43.04 -8.35 -46.25
C ARG A 112 -41.79 -8.84 -45.48
N ASP A 113 -40.86 -9.49 -46.18
CA ASP A 113 -39.62 -10.00 -45.63
C ASP A 113 -38.47 -9.17 -46.21
N GLN A 114 -37.71 -8.49 -45.37
CA GLN A 114 -36.62 -7.59 -45.78
C GLN A 114 -35.35 -7.98 -45.03
N LEU A 115 -34.28 -8.19 -45.73
CA LEU A 115 -32.93 -8.34 -45.21
C LEU A 115 -32.11 -7.11 -45.60
N HIS A 116 -31.57 -6.42 -44.64
CA HIS A 116 -30.67 -5.31 -44.82
C HIS A 116 -29.33 -5.56 -44.12
N ALA A 117 -28.23 -5.32 -44.80
CA ALA A 117 -26.91 -5.33 -44.25
C ALA A 117 -26.10 -4.14 -44.77
N ASP A 118 -25.40 -3.44 -43.87
CA ASP A 118 -24.49 -2.35 -44.25
C ASP A 118 -23.17 -2.41 -43.49
N LEU A 119 -22.17 -1.83 -44.09
CA LEU A 119 -20.88 -1.60 -43.48
C LEU A 119 -20.62 -0.09 -43.45
N THR A 120 -20.74 0.52 -42.26
CA THR A 120 -20.52 1.96 -42.10
C THR A 120 -19.07 2.23 -41.72
N VAL A 121 -18.34 2.90 -42.59
CA VAL A 121 -16.97 3.40 -42.35
C VAL A 121 -17.07 4.88 -42.00
N ASN A 122 -16.72 5.24 -40.77
CA ASN A 122 -16.67 6.64 -40.29
C ASN A 122 -15.22 7.10 -40.19
N VAL A 123 -14.89 8.22 -40.81
CA VAL A 123 -13.57 8.84 -40.78
C VAL A 123 -13.72 10.29 -40.30
N PRO A 124 -13.41 10.58 -39.01
CA PRO A 124 -13.36 11.95 -38.55
C PRO A 124 -12.23 12.73 -39.25
N LEU A 125 -12.57 13.73 -40.06
CA LEU A 125 -11.60 14.56 -40.79
C LEU A 125 -11.09 15.71 -39.92
N VAL A 126 -11.97 16.32 -39.13
CA VAL A 126 -11.66 17.35 -38.15
C VAL A 126 -12.40 17.02 -36.86
N ALA A 127 -11.67 16.62 -35.83
CA ALA A 127 -12.21 16.19 -34.51
C ALA A 127 -11.45 16.87 -33.37
N ILE A 128 -11.49 18.20 -33.34
CA ILE A 128 -10.70 19.04 -32.40
C ILE A 128 -10.95 18.63 -30.97
N LYS A 129 -12.21 18.42 -30.58
CA LYS A 129 -12.56 17.97 -29.23
C LYS A 129 -11.87 16.65 -28.86
N SER A 130 -11.88 15.65 -29.77
CA SER A 130 -11.27 14.34 -29.53
C SER A 130 -9.74 14.41 -29.44
N TRP A 131 -9.11 15.37 -30.15
CA TRP A 131 -7.67 15.61 -30.00
C TRP A 131 -7.33 16.12 -28.60
N TYR A 132 -8.10 17.08 -28.07
CA TYR A 132 -7.90 17.57 -26.70
C TYR A 132 -8.27 16.52 -25.63
N GLU A 133 -9.28 15.68 -25.86
CA GLU A 133 -9.57 14.55 -24.99
C GLU A 133 -8.41 13.55 -24.94
N THR A 134 -7.72 13.34 -26.07
CA THR A 134 -6.51 12.52 -26.14
C THR A 134 -5.34 13.14 -25.36
N ALA A 135 -5.12 14.44 -25.52
CA ALA A 135 -4.09 15.17 -24.75
C ALA A 135 -4.37 15.12 -23.24
N ARG A 136 -5.61 15.33 -22.83
CA ARG A 136 -6.05 15.23 -21.43
C ARG A 136 -5.88 13.82 -20.86
N ALA A 137 -6.15 12.78 -21.64
CA ALA A 137 -5.86 11.40 -21.25
C ALA A 137 -4.36 11.15 -21.07
N GLY A 138 -3.52 11.79 -21.89
CA GLY A 138 -2.06 11.79 -21.73
C GLY A 138 -1.60 12.44 -20.43
N ASP A 139 -2.19 13.57 -20.05
CA ASP A 139 -1.94 14.22 -18.75
C ASP A 139 -2.30 13.31 -17.57
N ALA A 140 -3.37 12.53 -17.68
CA ALA A 140 -3.76 11.54 -16.66
C ALA A 140 -2.74 10.40 -16.53
N VAL A 141 -2.09 9.98 -17.63
CA VAL A 141 -0.99 9.01 -17.61
C VAL A 141 0.22 9.57 -16.84
N GLU A 142 0.57 10.84 -17.06
CA GLU A 142 1.68 11.48 -16.35
C GLU A 142 1.41 11.53 -14.84
N ALA A 143 0.20 11.90 -14.42
CA ALA A 143 -0.19 11.86 -13.02
C ALA A 143 -0.13 10.42 -12.45
N ALA A 144 -0.60 9.41 -13.19
CA ALA A 144 -0.56 8.02 -12.76
C ALA A 144 0.87 7.48 -12.60
N LYS A 145 1.84 7.91 -13.43
CA LYS A 145 3.26 7.59 -13.27
C LYS A 145 3.83 8.14 -11.97
N LEU A 146 3.51 9.38 -11.64
CA LEU A 146 3.96 10.00 -10.39
C LEU A 146 3.31 9.36 -9.16
N ASP A 147 2.05 8.94 -9.26
CA ASP A 147 1.38 8.16 -8.21
C ASP A 147 2.05 6.79 -8.01
N GLN A 148 2.42 6.11 -9.10
CA GLN A 148 3.18 4.85 -9.02
C GLN A 148 4.55 5.07 -8.36
N GLU A 149 5.27 6.14 -8.71
CA GLU A 149 6.54 6.51 -8.06
C GLU A 149 6.34 6.70 -6.55
N GLN A 150 5.27 7.39 -6.14
CA GLN A 150 4.93 7.58 -4.73
C GLN A 150 4.65 6.26 -4.00
N VAL A 151 3.90 5.35 -4.62
CA VAL A 151 3.66 4.01 -4.04
C VAL A 151 4.97 3.25 -3.86
N ARG A 152 5.86 3.26 -4.85
CA ARG A 152 7.19 2.64 -4.77
C ARG A 152 8.01 3.20 -3.60
N ARG A 153 8.05 4.52 -3.43
CA ARG A 153 8.74 5.17 -2.31
C ARG A 153 8.15 4.79 -0.96
N ARG A 154 6.81 4.72 -0.85
CA ARG A 154 6.14 4.29 0.40
C ARG A 154 6.44 2.82 0.75
N VAL A 155 6.45 1.93 -0.24
CA VAL A 155 6.79 0.51 -0.03
C VAL A 155 8.24 0.40 0.45
N ALA A 156 9.17 1.07 -0.20
CA ALA A 156 10.57 1.06 0.19
C ALA A 156 10.80 1.60 1.61
N LEU A 157 10.12 2.72 1.96
CA LEU A 157 10.19 3.28 3.31
C LEU A 157 9.65 2.30 4.36
N ALA A 158 8.46 1.72 4.12
CA ALA A 158 7.86 0.77 5.06
C ALA A 158 8.73 -0.48 5.24
N THR A 159 9.37 -0.97 4.17
CA THR A 159 10.31 -2.10 4.24
C THR A 159 11.54 -1.75 5.05
N ALA A 160 12.12 -0.55 4.85
CA ALA A 160 13.28 -0.10 5.61
C ALA A 160 12.94 0.10 7.11
N GLN A 161 11.76 0.64 7.43
CA GLN A 161 11.29 0.77 8.81
C GLN A 161 11.11 -0.60 9.49
N ALA A 162 10.47 -1.55 8.80
CA ALA A 162 10.30 -2.91 9.32
C ALA A 162 11.66 -3.61 9.52
N TYR A 163 12.60 -3.41 8.61
CA TYR A 163 13.97 -3.94 8.72
C TYR A 163 14.69 -3.41 9.97
N LEU A 164 14.62 -2.10 10.22
CA LEU A 164 15.20 -1.48 11.42
C LEU A 164 14.52 -2.01 12.68
N THR A 165 13.20 -2.23 12.65
CA THR A 165 12.47 -2.84 13.77
C THR A 165 12.98 -4.24 14.09
N VAL A 166 13.28 -5.09 13.10
CA VAL A 166 13.88 -6.42 13.34
C VAL A 166 15.25 -6.28 14.03
N ILE A 167 16.10 -5.35 13.59
CA ILE A 167 17.39 -5.06 14.26
C ILE A 167 17.18 -4.64 15.72
N ALA A 168 16.22 -3.76 15.99
CA ALA A 168 15.90 -3.31 17.34
C ALA A 168 15.42 -4.47 18.24
N GLN A 169 14.59 -5.39 17.69
CA GLN A 169 14.13 -6.57 18.41
C GLN A 169 15.28 -7.55 18.74
N HIS A 170 16.27 -7.71 17.83
CA HIS A 170 17.47 -8.49 18.13
C HIS A 170 18.26 -7.88 19.31
N ARG A 171 18.49 -6.58 19.29
CA ARG A 171 19.18 -5.89 20.40
C ARG A 171 18.40 -5.98 21.72
N SER A 172 17.06 -5.88 21.65
CA SER A 172 16.22 -6.09 22.83
C SER A 172 16.33 -7.53 23.34
N LEU A 173 16.41 -8.53 22.45
CA LEU A 173 16.62 -9.92 22.83
C LEU A 173 17.95 -10.12 23.56
N ASP A 174 19.01 -9.49 23.09
CA ASP A 174 20.35 -9.54 23.74
C ASP A 174 20.30 -8.94 25.16
N VAL A 175 19.59 -7.81 25.35
CA VAL A 175 19.42 -7.20 26.67
C VAL A 175 18.68 -8.15 27.60
N GLN A 176 17.56 -8.77 27.16
CA GLN A 176 16.79 -9.69 28.00
C GLN A 176 17.54 -11.00 28.27
N THR A 177 18.36 -11.46 27.35
CA THR A 177 19.22 -12.65 27.56
C THR A 177 20.24 -12.39 28.66
N ARG A 178 20.97 -11.26 28.58
CA ARG A 178 21.92 -10.87 29.63
C ARG A 178 21.23 -10.62 30.98
N ALA A 179 20.03 -10.05 30.97
CA ALA A 179 19.26 -9.85 32.21
C ALA A 179 18.90 -11.17 32.86
N LEU A 180 18.52 -12.20 32.11
CA LEU A 180 18.25 -13.53 32.63
C LEU A 180 19.51 -14.19 33.18
N GLU A 181 20.64 -14.11 32.45
CA GLU A 181 21.94 -14.64 32.89
C GLU A 181 22.37 -14.02 34.23
N ASN A 182 22.23 -12.68 34.37
CA ASN A 182 22.55 -12.00 35.63
C ASN A 182 21.62 -12.45 36.78
N ALA A 183 20.31 -12.54 36.54
CA ALA A 183 19.36 -13.00 37.53
C ALA A 183 19.61 -14.46 37.97
N GLU A 184 20.00 -15.34 37.06
CA GLU A 184 20.38 -16.73 37.34
C GLU A 184 21.67 -16.80 38.16
N ALA A 185 22.68 -16.00 37.85
CA ALA A 185 23.92 -15.90 38.59
C ALA A 185 23.64 -15.42 40.04
N HIS A 186 22.84 -14.36 40.17
CA HIS A 186 22.45 -13.82 41.47
C HIS A 186 21.66 -14.82 42.30
N ARG A 187 20.68 -15.51 41.72
CA ARG A 187 19.90 -16.57 42.38
C ARG A 187 20.82 -17.71 42.85
N ASN A 188 21.78 -18.16 42.06
CA ASN A 188 22.71 -19.22 42.44
C ASN A 188 23.57 -18.80 43.64
N TYR A 189 24.01 -17.54 43.70
CA TYR A 189 24.73 -17.00 44.83
C TYR A 189 23.85 -16.94 46.09
N ALA A 190 22.64 -16.42 46.01
CA ALA A 190 21.70 -16.36 47.14
C ALA A 190 21.34 -17.75 47.66
N HIS A 191 21.10 -18.72 46.74
CA HIS A 191 20.84 -20.11 47.10
C HIS A 191 22.02 -20.79 47.85
N THR A 192 23.26 -20.58 47.35
CA THR A 192 24.47 -21.11 47.99
C THR A 192 24.64 -20.56 49.41
N ARG A 193 24.38 -19.27 49.61
CA ARG A 193 24.42 -18.66 50.96
C ARG A 193 23.34 -19.22 51.91
N PHE A 194 22.12 -19.43 51.40
CA PHE A 194 21.03 -20.03 52.15
C PHE A 194 21.37 -21.48 52.53
N ALA A 195 21.81 -22.32 51.60
CA ALA A 195 22.21 -23.70 51.81
C ALA A 195 23.38 -23.82 52.79
N GLY A 196 24.31 -22.86 52.81
CA GLY A 196 25.41 -22.74 53.71
C GLY A 196 25.04 -22.20 55.12
N GLY A 197 23.75 -21.86 55.37
CA GLY A 197 23.27 -21.37 56.64
C GLY A 197 23.62 -19.92 56.99
N ILE A 198 24.18 -19.16 56.07
CA ILE A 198 24.57 -17.75 56.22
C ILE A 198 23.66 -16.78 55.47
N GLY A 199 22.66 -17.30 54.72
CA GLY A 199 21.66 -16.54 53.99
C GLY A 199 20.26 -16.73 54.52
N ASN A 200 19.33 -15.83 54.12
CA ASN A 200 17.92 -15.88 54.45
C ASN A 200 17.12 -16.58 53.36
N GLN A 201 16.17 -17.46 53.71
CA GLN A 201 15.27 -18.13 52.76
C GLN A 201 14.50 -17.12 51.85
N ILE A 202 14.10 -15.96 52.39
CA ILE A 202 13.40 -14.93 51.62
C ILE A 202 14.25 -14.38 50.48
N ASP A 203 15.58 -14.35 50.62
CA ASP A 203 16.48 -13.86 49.57
C ASP A 203 16.58 -14.85 48.43
N ASP A 204 16.61 -16.16 48.69
CA ASP A 204 16.57 -17.23 47.68
C ASP A 204 15.23 -17.22 46.91
N VAL A 205 14.10 -17.05 47.61
CA VAL A 205 12.77 -16.98 47.01
C VAL A 205 12.65 -15.73 46.11
N ARG A 206 13.12 -14.55 46.57
CA ARG A 206 13.09 -13.30 45.79
C ARG A 206 13.97 -13.38 44.53
N ALA A 207 15.18 -13.93 44.66
CA ALA A 207 16.07 -14.14 43.52
C ALA A 207 15.46 -15.13 42.51
N SER A 208 14.83 -16.20 42.99
CA SER A 208 14.09 -17.14 42.12
C SER A 208 12.91 -16.48 41.41
N GLN A 209 12.16 -15.60 42.07
CA GLN A 209 11.10 -14.80 41.44
C GLN A 209 11.65 -13.91 40.31
N GLU A 210 12.82 -13.27 40.50
CA GLU A 210 13.42 -12.41 39.47
C GLU A 210 13.87 -13.21 38.25
N VAL A 211 14.38 -14.43 38.44
CA VAL A 211 14.68 -15.34 37.30
C VAL A 211 13.45 -15.63 36.47
N GLU A 212 12.32 -16.00 37.09
CA GLU A 212 11.08 -16.29 36.38
C GLU A 212 10.49 -15.04 35.71
N THR A 213 10.64 -13.86 36.33
CA THR A 213 10.25 -12.57 35.72
C THR A 213 11.09 -12.27 34.49
N SER A 214 12.42 -12.44 34.56
CA SER A 214 13.34 -12.24 33.41
C SER A 214 13.10 -13.27 32.31
N ARG A 215 12.81 -14.52 32.68
CA ARG A 215 12.46 -15.57 31.69
C ARG A 215 11.17 -15.25 30.94
N ALA A 216 10.15 -14.77 31.65
CA ALA A 216 8.90 -14.33 31.03
C ALA A 216 9.12 -13.11 30.09
N ALA A 217 10.00 -12.17 30.45
CA ALA A 217 10.37 -11.05 29.58
C ALA A 217 11.09 -11.52 28.31
N LEU A 218 12.04 -12.45 28.43
CA LEU A 218 12.75 -13.05 27.31
C LEU A 218 11.80 -13.74 26.32
N VAL A 219 10.84 -14.52 26.83
CA VAL A 219 9.83 -15.20 25.99
C VAL A 219 8.97 -14.18 25.22
N ARG A 220 8.53 -13.09 25.88
CA ARG A 220 7.80 -12.00 25.21
C ARG A 220 8.62 -11.33 24.12
N THR A 221 9.90 -11.04 24.37
CA THR A 221 10.79 -10.42 23.38
C THR A 221 11.04 -11.33 22.18
N ARG A 222 11.18 -12.65 22.39
CA ARG A 222 11.24 -13.64 21.30
C ARG A 222 9.98 -13.63 20.43
N ALA A 223 8.80 -13.53 21.03
CA ALA A 223 7.55 -13.44 20.31
C ALA A 223 7.47 -12.12 19.49
N SER A 224 7.92 -11.00 20.08
CA SER A 224 7.97 -9.71 19.36
C SER A 224 8.95 -9.74 18.18
N LEU A 225 10.12 -10.36 18.34
CA LEU A 225 11.07 -10.55 17.24
C LEU A 225 10.45 -11.37 16.10
N TYR A 226 9.82 -12.48 16.41
CA TYR A 226 9.16 -13.31 15.40
C TYR A 226 8.06 -12.54 14.67
N SER A 227 7.25 -11.76 15.40
CA SER A 227 6.23 -10.91 14.79
C SER A 227 6.83 -9.84 13.86
N ALA A 228 7.98 -9.26 14.22
CA ALA A 228 8.69 -8.31 13.37
C ALA A 228 9.28 -8.98 12.11
N GLN A 229 9.82 -10.21 12.23
CA GLN A 229 10.31 -11.01 11.11
C GLN A 229 9.20 -11.38 10.13
N GLU A 230 8.02 -11.77 10.61
CA GLU A 230 6.84 -12.01 9.77
C GLU A 230 6.38 -10.74 9.06
N ALA A 231 6.32 -9.60 9.78
CA ALA A 231 5.95 -8.33 9.17
C ALA A 231 6.92 -7.90 8.05
N LEU A 232 8.22 -8.14 8.24
CA LEU A 232 9.23 -7.90 7.20
C LEU A 232 9.01 -8.84 6.00
N GLY A 233 8.74 -10.12 6.24
CA GLY A 233 8.44 -11.11 5.20
C GLY A 233 7.26 -10.67 4.32
N VAL A 234 6.16 -10.26 4.94
CA VAL A 234 4.96 -9.77 4.25
C VAL A 234 5.27 -8.53 3.40
N LEU A 235 6.03 -7.56 3.92
CA LEU A 235 6.39 -6.35 3.17
C LEU A 235 7.34 -6.62 2.00
N VAL A 236 8.20 -7.62 2.12
CA VAL A 236 9.07 -8.09 1.02
C VAL A 236 8.30 -8.94 0.00
N GLY A 237 7.07 -9.36 0.31
CA GLY A 237 6.24 -10.20 -0.55
C GLY A 237 6.60 -11.68 -0.48
N ARG A 238 6.97 -12.17 0.71
CA ARG A 238 7.22 -13.59 1.01
C ARG A 238 6.18 -14.12 1.99
N ASP A 239 5.83 -15.39 1.85
CA ASP A 239 4.93 -16.12 2.76
C ASP A 239 5.69 -16.76 3.94
N SER A 240 6.83 -16.21 4.29
CA SER A 240 7.70 -16.73 5.37
C SER A 240 8.42 -15.57 6.08
N PRO A 241 8.74 -15.72 7.37
CA PRO A 241 9.46 -14.71 8.11
C PRO A 241 10.84 -14.47 7.48
N LEU A 242 11.31 -13.22 7.59
CA LEU A 242 12.64 -12.79 7.17
C LEU A 242 13.37 -12.15 8.33
N ASP A 243 14.65 -12.44 8.44
CA ASP A 243 15.52 -11.85 9.43
C ASP A 243 16.43 -10.79 8.81
N ALA A 244 16.82 -9.76 9.60
CA ALA A 244 17.78 -8.78 9.15
C ALA A 244 19.20 -9.37 9.21
N ALA A 245 20.00 -9.07 8.18
CA ALA A 245 21.43 -9.35 8.23
C ALA A 245 22.08 -8.51 9.33
N ASP A 246 23.18 -9.04 9.89
CA ASP A 246 23.97 -8.32 10.89
C ASP A 246 24.84 -7.26 10.18
N GLU A 247 24.24 -6.09 9.92
CA GLU A 247 24.87 -4.96 9.25
C GLU A 247 24.63 -3.65 10.01
N ASP A 248 25.63 -2.78 9.98
CA ASP A 248 25.45 -1.42 10.49
C ASP A 248 24.84 -0.53 9.40
N VAL A 249 23.52 -0.25 9.54
CA VAL A 249 22.78 0.56 8.60
C VAL A 249 23.16 2.03 8.79
N THR A 250 24.11 2.49 7.98
CA THR A 250 24.52 3.90 7.95
C THR A 250 23.58 4.70 7.04
N LEU A 251 22.77 5.56 7.64
CA LEU A 251 21.89 6.48 6.91
C LEU A 251 22.66 7.76 6.56
N ALA A 252 22.30 8.36 5.42
CA ALA A 252 22.92 9.61 4.96
C ALA A 252 22.74 10.73 5.99
N ALA A 253 23.72 11.64 6.07
CA ALA A 253 23.64 12.80 6.95
C ALA A 253 22.40 13.66 6.63
N PRO A 254 21.72 14.18 7.65
CA PRO A 254 20.52 15.01 7.45
C PRO A 254 20.85 16.29 6.69
N PRO A 255 20.01 16.72 5.73
CA PRO A 255 20.19 18.00 5.05
C PRO A 255 19.90 19.18 6.00
N THR A 256 20.43 20.36 5.70
CA THR A 256 20.00 21.57 6.39
C THR A 256 18.54 21.89 6.11
N LEU A 257 17.84 22.53 7.06
CA LEU A 257 16.41 22.86 6.94
C LEU A 257 16.10 23.61 5.65
N ASP A 258 16.85 24.69 5.37
CA ASP A 258 16.61 25.55 4.21
C ASP A 258 16.76 24.78 2.89
N ARG A 259 17.78 23.94 2.80
CA ARG A 259 17.99 23.09 1.62
C ARG A 259 16.87 22.06 1.47
N ALA A 260 16.48 21.39 2.54
CA ALA A 260 15.38 20.43 2.52
C ALA A 260 14.07 21.08 2.07
N LEU A 261 13.72 22.26 2.61
CA LEU A 261 12.50 22.98 2.25
C LEU A 261 12.51 23.50 0.80
N ALA A 262 13.67 23.90 0.28
CA ALA A 262 13.80 24.37 -1.11
C ALA A 262 13.63 23.21 -2.11
N GLU A 263 14.09 22.00 -1.79
CA GLU A 263 14.05 20.83 -2.65
C GLU A 263 12.71 20.07 -2.63
N VAL A 264 11.84 20.28 -1.63
CA VAL A 264 10.53 19.62 -1.50
C VAL A 264 9.71 19.60 -2.80
N PRO A 265 9.52 20.72 -3.52
CA PRO A 265 8.68 20.74 -4.72
C PRO A 265 9.24 19.86 -5.85
N ALA A 266 10.55 19.70 -5.92
CA ALA A 266 11.24 18.95 -6.98
C ALA A 266 11.38 17.46 -6.66
N LEU A 267 11.62 17.11 -5.39
CA LEU A 267 11.96 15.75 -4.99
C LEU A 267 10.74 14.92 -4.54
N ARG A 268 9.72 15.55 -3.98
CA ARG A 268 8.55 14.82 -3.47
C ARG A 268 7.58 14.42 -4.59
N ALA A 269 7.37 13.11 -4.75
CA ALA A 269 6.51 12.57 -5.79
C ALA A 269 5.04 12.98 -5.63
N ASP A 270 4.52 13.07 -4.39
CA ASP A 270 3.15 13.50 -4.09
C ASP A 270 2.89 14.97 -4.47
N VAL A 271 3.85 15.85 -4.21
CA VAL A 271 3.78 17.26 -4.60
C VAL A 271 3.85 17.40 -6.12
N ARG A 272 4.74 16.67 -6.77
CA ARG A 272 4.87 16.63 -8.24
C ARG A 272 3.60 16.10 -8.91
N ALA A 273 2.98 15.06 -8.34
CA ALA A 273 1.71 14.53 -8.82
C ALA A 273 0.58 15.56 -8.76
N ASN A 274 0.46 16.29 -7.63
CA ASN A 274 -0.54 17.35 -7.49
C ASN A 274 -0.23 18.54 -8.41
N ALA A 275 1.03 18.87 -8.63
CA ALA A 275 1.43 19.91 -9.59
C ALA A 275 1.08 19.50 -11.04
N ALA A 276 1.31 18.24 -11.40
CA ALA A 276 0.92 17.70 -12.72
C ALA A 276 -0.59 17.76 -12.93
N ARG A 277 -1.40 17.40 -11.89
CA ARG A 277 -2.87 17.49 -11.96
C ARG A 277 -3.35 18.94 -12.11
N ALA A 278 -2.82 19.87 -11.33
CA ALA A 278 -3.18 21.28 -11.44
C ALA A 278 -2.83 21.84 -12.83
N GLY A 279 -1.66 21.51 -13.38
CA GLY A 279 -1.28 21.90 -14.75
C GLY A 279 -2.15 21.25 -15.83
N ALA A 280 -2.59 20.01 -15.64
CA ALA A 280 -3.52 19.32 -16.53
C ALA A 280 -4.90 19.97 -16.53
N SER A 281 -5.41 20.34 -15.34
CA SER A 281 -6.68 21.05 -15.19
C SER A 281 -6.62 22.48 -15.79
N GLU A 282 -5.48 23.16 -15.64
CA GLU A 282 -5.25 24.47 -16.28
C GLU A 282 -5.30 24.38 -17.81
N ARG A 283 -4.55 23.45 -18.41
CA ARG A 283 -4.64 23.16 -19.85
C ARG A 283 -6.06 22.80 -20.32
N THR A 284 -6.80 22.07 -19.48
CA THR A 284 -8.20 21.70 -19.76
C THR A 284 -9.10 22.94 -19.81
N VAL A 285 -8.91 23.91 -18.90
CA VAL A 285 -9.66 25.18 -18.86
C VAL A 285 -9.29 26.06 -20.04
N ASP A 286 -8.00 26.19 -20.36
CA ASP A 286 -7.51 27.01 -21.49
C ASP A 286 -8.06 26.49 -22.83
N ASN A 287 -8.31 25.20 -22.94
CA ASN A 287 -8.83 24.56 -24.14
C ASN A 287 -10.35 24.38 -24.14
N ASN A 288 -11.10 25.10 -23.31
CA ASN A 288 -12.57 25.02 -23.27
C ASN A 288 -13.24 25.40 -24.60
N TRP A 289 -12.58 26.20 -25.43
CA TRP A 289 -13.07 26.56 -26.76
C TRP A 289 -13.28 25.33 -27.67
N ALA A 290 -12.58 24.22 -27.43
CA ALA A 290 -12.72 22.98 -28.20
C ALA A 290 -14.11 22.35 -28.08
N GLU A 291 -14.87 22.67 -27.04
CA GLU A 291 -16.27 22.21 -26.87
C GLU A 291 -17.23 22.89 -27.89
N TYR A 292 -16.82 24.00 -28.46
CA TYR A 292 -17.58 24.71 -29.50
C TYR A 292 -17.07 24.41 -30.90
N ALA A 293 -15.99 23.62 -31.02
CA ALA A 293 -15.37 23.31 -32.30
C ALA A 293 -16.29 22.42 -33.16
N PRO A 294 -16.35 22.69 -34.48
CA PRO A 294 -17.09 21.84 -35.40
C PRO A 294 -16.47 20.44 -35.53
N LEU A 295 -17.29 19.44 -35.77
CA LEU A 295 -16.88 18.08 -36.12
C LEU A 295 -17.17 17.87 -37.62
N LEU A 296 -16.15 17.52 -38.37
CA LEU A 296 -16.27 17.14 -39.78
C LEU A 296 -15.96 15.64 -39.92
N THR A 297 -16.93 14.88 -40.41
CA THR A 297 -16.82 13.41 -40.57
C THR A 297 -17.11 13.04 -42.00
N ALA A 298 -16.29 12.23 -42.62
CA ALA A 298 -16.63 11.51 -43.85
C ALA A 298 -17.17 10.14 -43.49
N GLN A 299 -18.26 9.75 -44.15
CA GLN A 299 -18.92 8.45 -43.93
C GLN A 299 -19.10 7.74 -45.25
N GLY A 300 -18.61 6.50 -45.35
CA GLY A 300 -18.85 5.60 -46.47
C GLY A 300 -19.72 4.43 -46.02
N MET A 301 -20.73 4.07 -46.81
CA MET A 301 -21.66 3.01 -46.43
C MET A 301 -22.02 2.16 -47.67
N PRO A 302 -21.28 1.10 -48.00
CA PRO A 302 -21.77 0.05 -48.86
C PRO A 302 -22.89 -0.72 -48.16
N PHE A 303 -23.93 -1.07 -48.91
CA PHE A 303 -25.10 -1.75 -48.39
C PHE A 303 -25.59 -2.89 -49.28
N PHE A 304 -26.28 -3.82 -48.67
CA PHE A 304 -27.05 -4.89 -49.30
C PHE A 304 -28.49 -4.85 -48.77
N HIS A 305 -29.44 -4.93 -49.70
CA HIS A 305 -30.87 -4.93 -49.37
C HIS A 305 -31.61 -5.95 -50.21
N GLU A 306 -32.35 -6.86 -49.59
CA GLU A 306 -33.12 -7.88 -50.32
C GLU A 306 -34.52 -8.03 -49.71
N PRO A 307 -35.59 -8.07 -50.56
CA PRO A 307 -35.55 -7.89 -51.98
C PRO A 307 -35.34 -6.43 -52.39
N ALA A 308 -34.83 -6.20 -53.60
CA ALA A 308 -34.74 -4.86 -54.15
C ALA A 308 -36.11 -4.20 -54.23
N THR A 309 -36.16 -2.90 -53.91
CA THR A 309 -37.36 -2.09 -54.03
C THR A 309 -37.20 -1.04 -55.12
N PHE A 310 -38.23 -0.34 -55.46
CA PHE A 310 -38.17 0.74 -56.45
C PHE A 310 -37.14 1.83 -56.08
N THR A 311 -36.92 2.04 -54.79
CA THR A 311 -36.03 3.10 -54.25
C THR A 311 -34.68 2.59 -53.78
N GLN A 312 -34.53 1.27 -53.61
CA GLN A 312 -33.28 0.68 -53.07
C GLN A 312 -32.89 -0.55 -53.90
N PRO A 313 -31.76 -0.49 -54.60
CA PRO A 313 -31.20 -1.66 -55.30
C PRO A 313 -30.69 -2.70 -54.28
N THR A 314 -30.48 -3.94 -54.79
CA THR A 314 -29.94 -5.03 -53.93
C THR A 314 -28.59 -4.68 -53.34
N THR A 315 -27.75 -3.96 -54.08
CA THR A 315 -26.44 -3.51 -53.60
C THR A 315 -26.21 -2.06 -54.05
N GLY A 316 -25.54 -1.33 -53.21
CA GLY A 316 -25.17 0.05 -53.51
C GLY A 316 -24.14 0.58 -52.50
N TRP A 317 -23.73 1.80 -52.70
CA TRP A 317 -22.89 2.52 -51.74
C TRP A 317 -23.29 3.99 -51.73
N GLN A 318 -23.05 4.62 -50.57
CA GLN A 318 -23.15 6.07 -50.45
C GLN A 318 -21.93 6.62 -49.70
N VAL A 319 -21.52 7.83 -50.05
CA VAL A 319 -20.49 8.60 -49.34
C VAL A 319 -21.10 9.94 -49.00
N GLN A 320 -20.93 10.33 -47.72
CA GLN A 320 -21.38 11.64 -47.29
C GLN A 320 -20.29 12.31 -46.43
N VAL A 321 -20.26 13.63 -46.45
CA VAL A 321 -19.45 14.44 -45.57
C VAL A 321 -20.41 15.23 -44.68
N LEU A 322 -20.29 15.04 -43.39
CA LEU A 322 -21.17 15.64 -42.39
C LEU A 322 -20.40 16.66 -41.57
N LEU A 323 -20.85 17.91 -41.59
CA LEU A 323 -20.38 18.96 -40.67
C LEU A 323 -21.39 19.15 -39.56
N THR A 324 -20.96 18.84 -38.31
CA THR A 324 -21.79 19.05 -37.14
C THR A 324 -21.26 20.27 -36.36
N VAL A 325 -22.11 21.29 -36.21
CA VAL A 325 -21.79 22.51 -35.46
C VAL A 325 -22.81 22.64 -34.32
N PRO A 326 -22.35 22.59 -33.04
CA PRO A 326 -23.26 22.69 -31.91
C PRO A 326 -23.60 24.15 -31.62
N PHE A 327 -24.77 24.64 -32.05
CA PHE A 327 -25.19 26.05 -31.81
C PHE A 327 -25.75 26.26 -30.43
N TYR A 328 -26.65 25.38 -29.99
CA TYR A 328 -27.35 25.51 -28.70
C TYR A 328 -27.57 24.16 -28.04
N ASP A 329 -27.33 24.07 -26.73
CA ASP A 329 -27.39 22.83 -25.95
C ASP A 329 -27.98 23.03 -24.54
N SER A 330 -28.85 24.02 -24.40
CA SER A 330 -29.53 24.36 -23.13
C SER A 330 -28.56 24.64 -21.96
N GLY A 331 -27.33 25.08 -22.25
CA GLY A 331 -26.33 25.42 -21.25
C GLY A 331 -25.42 24.28 -20.80
N ALA A 332 -25.49 23.10 -21.43
CA ALA A 332 -24.66 21.95 -21.03
C ALA A 332 -23.16 22.25 -21.13
N ARG A 333 -22.70 22.95 -22.19
CA ARG A 333 -21.28 23.33 -22.36
C ARG A 333 -20.86 24.40 -21.36
N SER A 334 -21.69 25.39 -21.05
CA SER A 334 -21.36 26.41 -20.05
C SER A 334 -21.21 25.78 -18.66
N ALA A 335 -22.11 24.87 -18.28
CA ALA A 335 -22.02 24.13 -17.04
C ALA A 335 -20.77 23.22 -16.98
N LEU A 336 -20.39 22.60 -18.10
CA LEU A 336 -19.15 21.83 -18.20
C LEU A 336 -17.90 22.71 -18.01
N ILE A 337 -17.88 23.91 -18.59
CA ILE A 337 -16.80 24.87 -18.42
C ILE A 337 -16.69 25.35 -16.98
N ASP A 338 -17.81 25.65 -16.34
CA ASP A 338 -17.84 26.04 -14.92
C ASP A 338 -17.39 24.88 -14.01
N GLN A 339 -17.79 23.64 -14.30
CA GLN A 339 -17.28 22.44 -13.62
C GLN A 339 -15.76 22.33 -13.75
N ARG A 340 -15.19 22.55 -14.94
CA ARG A 340 -13.74 22.50 -15.17
C ARG A 340 -13.00 23.60 -14.42
N ARG A 341 -13.55 24.81 -14.37
CA ARG A 341 -12.98 25.92 -13.59
C ARG A 341 -12.96 25.60 -12.09
N ALA A 342 -14.08 25.09 -11.56
CA ALA A 342 -14.14 24.65 -10.17
C ALA A 342 -13.17 23.50 -9.89
N GLY A 343 -12.99 22.56 -10.83
CA GLY A 343 -11.98 21.51 -10.76
C GLY A 343 -10.54 22.05 -10.71
N LEU A 344 -10.20 23.06 -11.52
CA LEU A 344 -8.90 23.73 -11.46
C LEU A 344 -8.64 24.38 -10.10
N GLU A 345 -9.62 25.09 -9.55
CA GLU A 345 -9.49 25.71 -8.22
C GLU A 345 -9.33 24.65 -7.13
N GLN A 346 -10.01 23.51 -7.23
CA GLN A 346 -9.82 22.36 -6.34
C GLN A 346 -8.38 21.82 -6.43
N ASP A 347 -7.84 21.59 -7.64
CA ASP A 347 -6.50 21.04 -7.83
C ASP A 347 -5.41 22.02 -7.37
N ARG A 348 -5.59 23.31 -7.59
CA ARG A 348 -4.69 24.37 -7.07
C ARG A 348 -4.69 24.39 -5.54
N ALA A 349 -5.87 24.29 -4.92
CA ALA A 349 -6.00 24.22 -3.46
C ALA A 349 -5.32 22.97 -2.89
N GLN A 350 -5.49 21.83 -3.57
CA GLN A 350 -4.86 20.54 -3.20
C GLN A 350 -3.32 20.62 -3.32
N LEU A 351 -2.79 21.25 -4.38
CA LEU A 351 -1.35 21.48 -4.52
C LEU A 351 -0.83 22.39 -3.39
N ALA A 352 -1.52 23.48 -3.09
CA ALA A 352 -1.14 24.36 -2.00
C ALA A 352 -1.19 23.66 -0.63
N ALA A 353 -2.17 22.78 -0.40
CA ALA A 353 -2.27 21.95 0.80
C ALA A 353 -1.11 20.97 0.90
N SER A 354 -0.80 20.24 -0.18
CA SER A 354 0.30 19.27 -0.22
C SER A 354 1.67 19.92 0.00
N LEU A 355 1.91 21.10 -0.55
CA LEU A 355 3.13 21.88 -0.31
C LEU A 355 3.28 22.31 1.16
N ARG A 356 2.19 22.79 1.79
CA ARG A 356 2.21 23.16 3.22
C ARG A 356 2.46 21.95 4.09
N GLN A 357 1.78 20.83 3.80
CA GLN A 357 1.94 19.59 4.52
C GLN A 357 3.37 19.05 4.39
N ALA A 358 3.92 18.98 3.19
CA ALA A 358 5.27 18.51 2.94
C ALA A 358 6.34 19.35 3.67
N ARG A 359 6.20 20.68 3.65
CA ARG A 359 7.09 21.56 4.42
C ARG A 359 6.95 21.38 5.93
N SER A 360 5.74 21.12 6.43
CA SER A 360 5.51 20.79 7.85
C SER A 360 6.18 19.48 8.23
N GLU A 361 6.00 18.45 7.42
CA GLU A 361 6.61 17.11 7.64
C GLU A 361 8.14 17.19 7.72
N VAL A 362 8.79 17.98 6.83
CA VAL A 362 10.24 18.19 6.89
C VAL A 362 10.68 18.86 8.20
N ARG A 363 9.95 19.90 8.65
CA ARG A 363 10.28 20.55 9.92
C ARG A 363 10.10 19.63 11.12
N VAL A 364 8.99 18.87 11.14
CA VAL A 364 8.73 17.89 12.21
C VAL A 364 9.78 16.79 12.20
N ALA A 365 10.10 16.24 11.04
CA ALA A 365 11.09 15.18 10.93
C ALA A 365 12.50 15.63 11.35
N LEU A 366 12.91 16.87 11.01
CA LEU A 366 14.19 17.41 11.45
C LEU A 366 14.22 17.57 12.98
N SER A 367 13.17 18.16 13.56
CA SER A 367 13.04 18.29 15.02
C SER A 367 13.02 16.91 15.71
N SER A 368 12.38 15.90 15.09
CA SER A 368 12.38 14.54 15.62
C SER A 368 13.79 13.92 15.64
N VAL A 369 14.63 14.18 14.63
CA VAL A 369 16.03 13.73 14.62
C VAL A 369 16.82 14.36 15.77
N GLU A 370 16.71 15.68 15.94
CA GLU A 370 17.41 16.41 17.02
C GLU A 370 17.01 15.89 18.41
N GLN A 371 15.69 15.68 18.62
CA GLN A 371 15.15 15.18 19.89
C GLN A 371 15.54 13.71 20.13
N ALA A 372 15.51 12.86 19.08
CA ALA A 372 15.89 11.46 19.19
C ALA A 372 17.39 11.30 19.50
N ASP A 373 18.24 12.10 18.88
CA ASP A 373 19.69 12.10 19.16
C ASP A 373 19.99 12.58 20.59
N ALA A 374 19.33 13.60 21.08
CA ALA A 374 19.44 14.07 22.46
C ALA A 374 18.96 13.02 23.47
N SER A 375 17.82 12.37 23.16
CA SER A 375 17.25 11.28 23.97
C SER A 375 18.20 10.07 24.02
N LEU A 376 18.77 9.68 22.89
CA LEU A 376 19.76 8.60 22.82
C LEU A 376 20.96 8.89 23.68
N ALA A 377 21.56 10.07 23.57
CA ALA A 377 22.72 10.47 24.36
C ALA A 377 22.42 10.49 25.89
N ALA A 378 21.20 10.89 26.29
CA ALA A 378 20.78 10.86 27.67
C ALA A 378 20.57 9.41 28.18
N SER A 379 19.91 8.56 27.38
CA SER A 379 19.65 7.17 27.68
C SER A 379 20.95 6.35 27.81
N GLN A 380 21.93 6.58 26.95
CA GLN A 380 23.24 5.95 27.03
C GLN A 380 23.95 6.27 28.35
N ARG A 381 23.99 7.56 28.72
CA ARG A 381 24.57 7.97 30.03
C ARG A 381 23.83 7.38 31.23
N ALA A 382 22.49 7.33 31.16
CA ALA A 382 21.69 6.71 32.23
C ALA A 382 21.97 5.21 32.34
N SER A 383 22.13 4.51 31.22
CA SER A 383 22.46 3.08 31.19
C SER A 383 23.87 2.79 31.74
N GLU A 384 24.86 3.62 31.42
CA GLU A 384 26.22 3.52 31.95
C GLU A 384 26.21 3.69 33.49
N LEU A 385 25.48 4.69 34.01
CA LEU A 385 25.36 4.91 35.47
C LEU A 385 24.59 3.79 36.15
N ALA A 386 23.55 3.25 35.53
CA ALA A 386 22.80 2.13 36.08
C ALA A 386 23.64 0.85 36.12
N ALA A 387 24.47 0.60 35.10
CA ALA A 387 25.43 -0.52 35.10
C ALA A 387 26.50 -0.37 36.17
N GLN A 388 27.04 0.83 36.42
CA GLN A 388 27.95 1.11 37.48
C GLN A 388 27.31 0.90 38.84
N ALA A 389 26.06 1.37 39.06
CA ALA A 389 25.31 1.17 40.27
C ALA A 389 25.07 -0.32 40.55
N LEU A 390 24.75 -1.13 39.57
CA LEU A 390 24.61 -2.58 39.66
C LEU A 390 25.92 -3.24 40.12
N GLN A 391 27.04 -2.87 39.50
CA GLN A 391 28.36 -3.38 39.85
C GLN A 391 28.68 -3.06 41.33
N MET A 392 28.42 -1.83 41.78
CA MET A 392 28.64 -1.41 43.16
C MET A 392 27.72 -2.17 44.15
N ALA A 393 26.44 -2.38 43.79
CA ALA A 393 25.50 -3.14 44.59
C ALA A 393 25.94 -4.61 44.77
N ASN A 394 26.43 -5.24 43.70
CA ASN A 394 26.94 -6.61 43.73
C ASN A 394 28.16 -6.71 44.67
N VAL A 395 29.15 -5.83 44.52
CA VAL A 395 30.34 -5.82 45.39
C VAL A 395 29.96 -5.59 46.88
N ALA A 396 29.05 -4.65 47.14
CA ALA A 396 28.60 -4.38 48.50
C ALA A 396 27.83 -5.57 49.11
N TYR A 397 27.02 -6.28 48.31
CA TYR A 397 26.28 -7.47 48.74
C TYR A 397 27.22 -8.64 49.00
N GLU A 398 28.24 -8.87 48.21
CA GLU A 398 29.29 -9.87 48.44
C GLU A 398 30.07 -9.58 49.72
N ALA A 399 30.35 -8.32 50.01
CA ALA A 399 30.99 -7.87 51.22
C ALA A 399 30.08 -7.87 52.47
N GLY A 400 28.77 -8.16 52.29
CA GLY A 400 27.77 -8.13 53.39
C GLY A 400 27.33 -6.71 53.79
N ALA A 401 27.66 -5.69 53.04
CA ALA A 401 27.35 -4.28 53.29
C ALA A 401 26.04 -3.79 52.62
N SER A 402 25.42 -4.62 51.80
CA SER A 402 24.16 -4.32 51.07
C SER A 402 23.18 -5.48 51.22
N THR A 403 21.92 -5.22 50.93
CA THR A 403 20.82 -6.21 51.01
C THR A 403 20.58 -6.85 49.64
N ASN A 404 20.02 -8.07 49.58
CA ASN A 404 19.57 -8.73 48.37
C ASN A 404 18.57 -7.87 47.58
N LEU A 405 17.72 -7.10 48.26
CA LEU A 405 16.72 -6.23 47.63
C LEU A 405 17.38 -5.10 46.82
N GLU A 406 18.48 -4.53 47.35
CA GLU A 406 19.21 -3.47 46.63
C GLU A 406 19.86 -3.98 45.35
N VAL A 407 20.36 -5.23 45.34
CA VAL A 407 20.90 -5.86 44.11
C VAL A 407 19.81 -6.08 43.09
N ILE A 408 18.68 -6.69 43.51
CA ILE A 408 17.54 -6.92 42.59
C ILE A 408 17.00 -5.59 42.00
N ASP A 409 16.93 -4.52 42.84
CA ASP A 409 16.50 -3.21 42.36
C ASP A 409 17.51 -2.60 41.38
N ALA A 410 18.82 -2.74 41.63
CA ALA A 410 19.87 -2.29 40.72
C ALA A 410 19.86 -3.10 39.39
N GLU A 411 19.64 -4.42 39.44
CA GLU A 411 19.49 -5.28 38.26
C GLU A 411 18.31 -4.83 37.39
N ARG A 412 17.16 -4.58 37.98
CA ARG A 412 15.96 -4.08 37.28
C ARG A 412 16.22 -2.73 36.60
N ARG A 413 16.84 -1.78 37.34
CA ARG A 413 17.19 -0.46 36.81
C ARG A 413 18.19 -0.54 35.66
N ALA A 414 19.20 -1.39 35.78
CA ALA A 414 20.19 -1.59 34.70
C ALA A 414 19.55 -2.20 33.46
N ARG A 415 18.70 -3.21 33.59
CA ARG A 415 17.94 -3.82 32.49
C ARG A 415 17.00 -2.79 31.85
N ASP A 416 16.24 -2.04 32.62
CA ASP A 416 15.27 -1.06 32.10
C ASP A 416 16.00 0.09 31.39
N ALA A 417 17.13 0.56 31.90
CA ALA A 417 17.99 1.55 31.26
C ALA A 417 18.59 1.03 29.95
N ALA A 418 19.11 -0.22 29.92
CA ALA A 418 19.60 -0.84 28.70
C ALA A 418 18.51 -1.01 27.64
N THR A 419 17.29 -1.40 28.07
CA THR A 419 16.13 -1.49 27.16
C THR A 419 15.77 -0.10 26.59
N THR A 420 15.85 0.95 27.42
CA THR A 420 15.59 2.33 26.99
C THR A 420 16.61 2.79 25.95
N VAL A 421 17.88 2.40 26.05
CA VAL A 421 18.90 2.67 25.01
C VAL A 421 18.51 2.04 23.69
N VAL A 422 18.11 0.77 23.67
CA VAL A 422 17.70 0.08 22.44
C VAL A 422 16.54 0.80 21.77
N VAL A 423 15.52 1.21 22.53
CA VAL A 423 14.38 1.96 22.03
C VAL A 423 14.80 3.33 21.49
N ALA A 424 15.70 4.04 22.18
CA ALA A 424 16.21 5.35 21.75
C ALA A 424 17.08 5.25 20.49
N GLU A 425 17.88 4.20 20.34
CA GLU A 425 18.65 3.94 19.12
C GLU A 425 17.74 3.67 17.92
N ASP A 426 16.71 2.83 18.09
CA ASP A 426 15.73 2.58 17.05
C ASP A 426 15.01 3.89 16.66
N ALA A 427 14.54 4.65 17.63
CA ALA A 427 13.88 5.94 17.41
C ALA A 427 14.78 6.92 16.63
N ALA A 428 16.08 6.99 16.93
CA ALA A 428 17.03 7.85 16.21
C ALA A 428 17.24 7.39 14.77
N ARG A 429 17.28 6.08 14.50
CA ARG A 429 17.36 5.54 13.12
C ARG A 429 16.07 5.78 12.35
N GLN A 430 14.91 5.52 12.95
CA GLN A 430 13.60 5.78 12.35
C GLN A 430 13.43 7.27 12.01
N ALA A 431 13.77 8.17 12.94
CA ALA A 431 13.67 9.61 12.71
C ALA A 431 14.53 10.08 11.52
N ARG A 432 15.75 9.55 11.37
CA ARG A 432 16.61 9.87 10.21
C ARG A 432 16.04 9.34 8.91
N LEU A 433 15.48 8.12 8.93
CA LEU A 433 14.81 7.53 7.78
C LEU A 433 13.59 8.36 7.36
N ASP A 434 12.77 8.78 8.33
CA ASP A 434 11.60 9.63 8.11
C ASP A 434 11.99 11.00 7.55
N LEU A 435 13.10 11.59 7.98
CA LEU A 435 13.61 12.85 7.41
C LEU A 435 14.04 12.68 5.95
N LEU A 436 14.71 11.59 5.61
CA LEU A 436 15.07 11.29 4.22
C LEU A 436 13.81 11.11 3.36
N ALA A 437 12.78 10.45 3.88
CA ALA A 437 11.50 10.28 3.20
C ALA A 437 10.73 11.60 3.06
N ALA A 438 10.64 12.41 4.13
CA ALA A 438 9.94 13.69 4.13
C ALA A 438 10.60 14.70 3.18
N SER A 439 11.95 14.68 3.07
CA SER A 439 12.69 15.50 2.12
C SER A 439 12.66 14.99 0.68
N GLY A 440 12.10 13.78 0.43
CA GLY A 440 12.07 13.15 -0.90
C GLY A 440 13.40 12.56 -1.36
N ARG A 441 14.37 12.39 -0.45
CA ARG A 441 15.73 11.89 -0.76
C ARG A 441 15.89 10.40 -0.52
N PHE A 442 14.90 9.74 0.06
CA PHE A 442 14.87 8.30 0.20
C PHE A 442 14.41 7.66 -1.12
N LEU A 443 15.33 6.94 -1.80
CA LEU A 443 15.26 6.38 -3.17
C LEU A 443 15.29 7.40 -4.28
#